data_19bb7f60357b6b3a6dff5c613ac53b81
#
_entry.id   19bb7f60357b6b3a6dff5c613ac53b81
#
_cell.length_a   1.000
_cell.length_b   1.000
_cell.length_c   1.000
_cell.angle_alpha   90.00
_cell.angle_beta   90.00
_cell.angle_gamma   90.00
#
_symmetry.space_group_name_H-M   'P 1'
#
loop_
_entity.id
_entity.type
_entity.pdbx_description
1 polymer ?
#
loop_
_entity_poly.entity_id
_entity_poly.type
_entity_poly.pdbx_seq_one_letter_code
_entity_poly.pdbx_strand_id
1 'polypeptide(L)'
;MWISADDFRLKAENFDLSNGFNILRIICGLFLFPHVMGKFAAGTVSAATVGFFAKAGFHPPEVWIYIAAISETAAGVALVLGICTRFAALGAVALLAIAVYSLQVVKGFGWTWNTGGYEYPVFWAITSLAVAIEAWKAHLRLTRPSLEPKHLKVAASS
;
A
#
# COMPACT_ATOMS: atom_id res chain seq x y z
N MET A 1 1.31 4.49 -21.47
CA MET A 1 2.52 4.71 -20.65
C MET A 1 2.22 4.20 -19.25
N TRP A 2 3.10 3.39 -18.65
CA TRP A 2 2.85 2.74 -17.34
C TRP A 2 2.94 3.71 -16.16
N ILE A 3 3.74 4.75 -16.28
CA ILE A 3 3.93 5.83 -15.30
C ILE A 3 3.78 7.16 -16.03
N SER A 4 3.04 8.09 -15.45
CA SER A 4 2.83 9.43 -15.96
C SER A 4 3.22 10.49 -14.91
N ALA A 5 3.49 11.72 -15.34
CA ALA A 5 3.73 12.82 -14.41
C ALA A 5 2.53 13.09 -13.49
N ASP A 6 1.33 12.69 -13.92
CA ASP A 6 0.10 12.83 -13.14
C ASP A 6 0.08 11.92 -11.91
N ASP A 7 0.82 10.81 -11.93
CA ASP A 7 0.96 9.90 -10.78
C ASP A 7 1.66 10.55 -9.58
N PHE A 8 2.47 11.58 -9.83
CA PHE A 8 3.23 12.28 -8.79
C PHE A 8 2.58 13.61 -8.36
N ARG A 9 1.42 13.95 -8.93
CA ARG A 9 0.74 15.21 -8.60
C ARG A 9 -0.11 15.03 -7.35
N LEU A 10 0.11 15.93 -6.39
CA LEU A 10 -0.76 16.10 -5.25
C LEU A 10 -2.03 16.82 -5.69
N LYS A 11 -3.18 16.20 -5.49
CA LYS A 11 -4.50 16.73 -5.88
C LYS A 11 -5.36 16.92 -4.64
N ALA A 12 -6.12 18.03 -4.59
CA ALA A 12 -7.04 18.29 -3.48
C ALA A 12 -8.11 17.19 -3.36
N GLU A 13 -8.55 16.64 -4.50
CA GLU A 13 -9.53 15.56 -4.55
C GLU A 13 -9.07 14.28 -3.82
N ASN A 14 -7.74 14.10 -3.65
CA ASN A 14 -7.19 12.97 -2.89
C ASN A 14 -7.57 13.04 -1.41
N PHE A 15 -7.97 14.19 -0.90
CA PHE A 15 -8.32 14.41 0.51
C PHE A 15 -9.82 14.60 0.74
N ASP A 16 -10.64 14.40 -0.29
CA ASP A 16 -12.09 14.39 -0.16
C ASP A 16 -12.53 13.11 0.57
N LEU A 17 -12.87 13.27 1.85
CA LEU A 17 -13.31 12.17 2.72
C LEU A 17 -14.77 11.77 2.50
N SER A 18 -15.51 12.46 1.64
CA SER A 18 -16.83 11.96 1.17
C SER A 18 -16.67 10.78 0.22
N ASN A 19 -15.48 10.62 -0.36
CA ASN A 19 -15.14 9.49 -1.21
C ASN A 19 -14.55 8.33 -0.38
N GLY A 20 -15.30 7.23 -0.24
CA GLY A 20 -14.88 6.05 0.51
C GLY A 20 -13.56 5.43 0.03
N PHE A 21 -13.23 5.56 -1.27
CA PHE A 21 -11.93 5.13 -1.78
C PHE A 21 -10.77 5.90 -1.15
N ASN A 22 -10.90 7.22 -0.97
CA ASN A 22 -9.88 8.03 -0.30
C ASN A 22 -9.71 7.64 1.15
N ILE A 23 -10.83 7.35 1.86
CA ILE A 23 -10.76 6.87 3.25
C ILE A 23 -9.96 5.57 3.32
N LEU A 24 -10.30 4.57 2.51
CA LEU A 24 -9.60 3.28 2.50
C LEU A 24 -8.11 3.44 2.17
N ARG A 25 -7.79 4.23 1.16
CA ARG A 25 -6.42 4.52 0.75
C ARG A 25 -5.61 5.17 1.86
N ILE A 26 -6.17 6.22 2.49
CA ILE A 26 -5.50 6.95 3.58
C ILE A 26 -5.29 6.04 4.78
N ILE A 27 -6.29 5.25 5.19
CA ILE A 27 -6.17 4.33 6.32
C ILE A 27 -5.13 3.25 6.03
N CYS A 28 -5.14 2.65 4.82
CA CYS A 28 -4.12 1.67 4.44
C CYS A 28 -2.70 2.24 4.57
N GLY A 29 -2.51 3.51 4.23
CA GLY A 29 -1.22 4.18 4.37
C GLY A 29 -0.87 4.55 5.81
N LEU A 30 -1.82 5.15 6.55
CA LEU A 30 -1.59 5.61 7.92
C LEU A 30 -1.20 4.46 8.86
N PHE A 31 -1.78 3.30 8.70
CA PHE A 31 -1.51 2.15 9.57
C PHE A 31 -0.11 1.57 9.40
N LEU A 32 0.62 1.90 8.32
CA LEU A 32 2.02 1.50 8.16
C LEU A 32 2.96 2.20 9.16
N PHE A 33 2.67 3.45 9.55
CA PHE A 33 3.56 4.21 10.42
C PHE A 33 3.75 3.62 11.83
N PRO A 34 2.71 3.16 12.55
CA PRO A 34 2.89 2.44 13.81
C PRO A 34 3.78 1.22 13.70
N HIS A 35 3.71 0.49 12.56
CA HIS A 35 4.57 -0.67 12.31
C HIS A 35 6.02 -0.26 12.06
N VAL A 36 6.26 0.87 11.41
CA VAL A 36 7.61 1.45 11.30
C VAL A 36 8.15 1.81 12.68
N MET A 37 7.36 2.57 13.45
CA MET A 37 7.77 3.01 14.79
C MET A 37 8.05 1.85 15.73
N GLY A 38 7.24 0.78 15.69
CA GLY A 38 7.42 -0.42 16.50
C GLY A 38 8.71 -1.21 16.23
N LYS A 39 9.41 -0.93 15.14
CA LYS A 39 10.71 -1.56 14.83
C LYS A 39 11.86 -0.95 15.62
N PHE A 40 11.67 0.23 16.18
CA PHE A 40 12.73 1.00 16.86
C PHE A 40 12.40 1.20 18.33
N ALA A 41 13.44 1.21 19.16
CA ALA A 41 13.36 1.55 20.58
C ALA A 41 14.57 2.41 20.94
N ALA A 42 14.36 3.51 21.65
CA ALA A 42 15.41 4.44 22.08
C ALA A 42 16.34 4.91 20.91
N GLY A 43 15.78 5.10 19.71
CA GLY A 43 16.53 5.58 18.54
C GLY A 43 17.33 4.50 17.79
N THR A 44 17.28 3.25 18.22
CA THR A 44 17.93 2.11 17.56
C THR A 44 16.94 1.02 17.21
N VAL A 45 17.34 0.06 16.37
CA VAL A 45 16.51 -1.11 16.07
C VAL A 45 16.31 -1.92 17.35
N SER A 46 15.05 -2.30 17.64
CA SER A 46 14.74 -3.03 18.86
C SER A 46 15.27 -4.48 18.81
N ALA A 47 15.84 -4.97 19.90
CA ALA A 47 16.36 -6.34 19.99
C ALA A 47 15.27 -7.39 19.69
N ALA A 48 14.02 -7.13 20.08
CA ALA A 48 12.90 -8.00 19.79
C ALA A 48 12.64 -8.11 18.29
N THR A 49 12.73 -6.98 17.56
CA THR A 49 12.57 -6.96 16.09
C THR A 49 13.72 -7.68 15.41
N VAL A 50 14.97 -7.48 15.86
CA VAL A 50 16.15 -8.22 15.35
C VAL A 50 15.92 -9.72 15.50
N GLY A 51 15.53 -10.18 16.69
CA GLY A 51 15.25 -11.58 16.95
C GLY A 51 14.10 -12.16 16.10
N PHE A 52 13.05 -11.37 15.86
CA PHE A 52 11.93 -11.78 15.00
C PHE A 52 12.37 -11.94 13.53
N PHE A 53 13.10 -10.96 12.97
CA PHE A 53 13.59 -11.03 11.59
C PHE A 53 14.58 -12.17 11.38
N ALA A 54 15.51 -12.36 12.32
CA ALA A 54 16.45 -13.48 12.28
C ALA A 54 15.73 -14.83 12.27
N LYS A 55 14.72 -15.01 13.14
CA LYS A 55 13.90 -16.24 13.18
C LYS A 55 13.07 -16.43 11.91
N ALA A 56 12.63 -15.36 11.27
CA ALA A 56 11.92 -15.41 10.00
C ALA A 56 12.83 -15.72 8.79
N GLY A 57 14.16 -15.83 9.00
CA GLY A 57 15.13 -16.18 7.96
C GLY A 57 15.77 -14.99 7.25
N PHE A 58 15.56 -13.76 7.73
CA PHE A 58 16.17 -12.56 7.14
C PHE A 58 17.56 -12.31 7.73
N HIS A 59 18.60 -12.46 6.93
CA HIS A 59 19.99 -12.25 7.34
C HIS A 59 20.76 -11.32 6.39
N PRO A 60 21.52 -10.32 6.90
CA PRO A 60 21.54 -9.85 8.29
C PRO A 60 20.22 -9.13 8.65
N PRO A 61 19.65 -9.37 9.85
CA PRO A 61 18.31 -8.91 10.18
C PRO A 61 18.17 -7.39 10.22
N GLU A 62 19.16 -6.67 10.69
CA GLU A 62 19.14 -5.20 10.78
C GLU A 62 18.94 -4.55 9.41
N VAL A 63 19.62 -5.06 8.39
CA VAL A 63 19.50 -4.55 7.00
C VAL A 63 18.06 -4.71 6.51
N TRP A 64 17.46 -5.86 6.73
CA TRP A 64 16.09 -6.13 6.32
C TRP A 64 15.07 -5.30 7.10
N ILE A 65 15.34 -5.00 8.38
CA ILE A 65 14.50 -4.12 9.19
C ILE A 65 14.50 -2.70 8.62
N TYR A 66 15.66 -2.15 8.24
CA TYR A 66 15.73 -0.84 7.60
C TYR A 66 15.05 -0.84 6.23
N ILE A 67 15.23 -1.88 5.41
CA ILE A 67 14.53 -2.01 4.12
C ILE A 67 13.02 -2.02 4.34
N ALA A 68 12.52 -2.80 5.29
CA ALA A 68 11.10 -2.85 5.63
C ALA A 68 10.60 -1.48 6.10
N ALA A 69 11.31 -0.82 7.02
CA ALA A 69 10.91 0.49 7.56
C ALA A 69 10.86 1.58 6.46
N ILE A 70 11.85 1.62 5.58
CA ILE A 70 11.89 2.57 4.45
C ILE A 70 10.74 2.27 3.47
N SER A 71 10.52 1.00 3.12
CA SER A 71 9.47 0.61 2.19
C SER A 71 8.07 0.87 2.75
N GLU A 72 7.83 0.58 4.04
CA GLU A 72 6.57 0.89 4.73
C GLU A 72 6.34 2.41 4.80
N THR A 73 7.39 3.18 5.12
CA THR A 73 7.28 4.65 5.15
C THR A 73 6.95 5.21 3.77
N ALA A 74 7.66 4.76 2.74
CA ALA A 74 7.44 5.22 1.37
C ALA A 74 6.03 4.86 0.88
N ALA A 75 5.58 3.62 1.09
CA ALA A 75 4.22 3.20 0.74
C ALA A 75 3.18 3.97 1.54
N GLY A 76 3.39 4.17 2.85
CA GLY A 76 2.50 4.92 3.73
C GLY A 76 2.32 6.36 3.28
N VAL A 77 3.43 7.08 3.06
CA VAL A 77 3.40 8.46 2.56
C VAL A 77 2.70 8.54 1.20
N ALA A 78 3.06 7.67 0.26
CA ALA A 78 2.48 7.66 -1.07
C ALA A 78 0.96 7.40 -1.03
N LEU A 79 0.51 6.44 -0.22
CA LEU A 79 -0.92 6.15 -0.04
C LEU A 79 -1.66 7.31 0.63
N VAL A 80 -1.11 7.92 1.69
CA VAL A 80 -1.75 9.07 2.37
C VAL A 80 -1.89 10.25 1.41
N LEU A 81 -0.84 10.57 0.66
CA LEU A 81 -0.85 11.70 -0.28
C LEU A 81 -1.60 11.40 -1.59
N GLY A 82 -1.83 10.13 -1.92
CA GLY A 82 -2.47 9.71 -3.16
C GLY A 82 -1.57 9.85 -4.38
N ILE A 83 -0.25 9.75 -4.19
CA ILE A 83 0.75 9.73 -5.27
C ILE A 83 1.16 8.29 -5.56
N CYS A 84 1.34 7.97 -6.84
CA CYS A 84 1.66 6.61 -7.29
C CYS A 84 0.79 5.52 -6.66
N THR A 85 -0.48 5.81 -6.36
CA THR A 85 -1.38 5.01 -5.51
C THR A 85 -1.41 3.55 -5.91
N ARG A 86 -1.50 3.24 -7.22
CA ARG A 86 -1.57 1.85 -7.71
C ARG A 86 -0.32 1.03 -7.37
N PHE A 87 0.86 1.65 -7.44
CA PHE A 87 2.13 1.00 -7.12
C PHE A 87 2.36 0.93 -5.61
N ALA A 88 2.04 2.01 -4.89
CA ALA A 88 2.16 2.06 -3.43
C ALA A 88 1.24 1.03 -2.75
N ALA A 89 0.02 0.88 -3.26
CA ALA A 89 -0.92 -0.12 -2.75
C ALA A 89 -0.46 -1.56 -3.03
N LEU A 90 0.10 -1.85 -4.22
CA LEU A 90 0.71 -3.16 -4.50
C LEU A 90 1.95 -3.40 -3.63
N GLY A 91 2.75 -2.37 -3.38
CA GLY A 91 3.86 -2.43 -2.44
C GLY A 91 3.40 -2.79 -1.03
N ALA A 92 2.31 -2.17 -0.55
CA ALA A 92 1.70 -2.51 0.74
C ALA A 92 1.22 -3.97 0.79
N VAL A 93 0.60 -4.47 -0.29
CA VAL A 93 0.21 -5.90 -0.40
C VAL A 93 1.43 -6.81 -0.25
N ALA A 94 2.53 -6.51 -0.95
CA ALA A 94 3.75 -7.31 -0.87
C ALA A 94 4.37 -7.29 0.55
N LEU A 95 4.44 -6.12 1.18
CA LEU A 95 4.92 -5.97 2.56
C LEU A 95 4.08 -6.78 3.55
N LEU A 96 2.75 -6.74 3.42
CA LEU A 96 1.83 -7.49 4.27
C LEU A 96 1.90 -9.00 4.01
N ALA A 97 2.11 -9.44 2.76
CA ALA A 97 2.34 -10.84 2.45
C ALA A 97 3.63 -11.36 3.11
N ILE A 98 4.71 -10.57 3.10
CA ILE A 98 5.96 -10.88 3.81
C ILE A 98 5.72 -10.93 5.31
N ALA A 99 4.90 -10.03 5.87
CA ALA A 99 4.55 -10.04 7.29
C ALA A 99 3.78 -11.31 7.68
N VAL A 100 2.82 -11.74 6.86
CA VAL A 100 2.08 -13.02 7.06
C VAL A 100 3.04 -14.20 7.03
N TYR A 101 3.91 -14.27 6.03
CA TYR A 101 4.95 -15.30 5.95
C TYR A 101 5.83 -15.33 7.20
N SER A 102 6.32 -14.17 7.63
CA SER A 102 7.18 -14.06 8.82
C SER A 102 6.47 -14.53 10.09
N LEU A 103 5.19 -14.17 10.25
CA LEU A 103 4.39 -14.63 11.39
C LEU A 103 4.21 -16.13 11.37
N GLN A 104 3.95 -16.75 10.22
CA GLN A 104 3.84 -18.21 10.08
C GLN A 104 5.15 -18.93 10.42
N VAL A 105 6.29 -18.41 9.94
CA VAL A 105 7.60 -19.02 10.23
C VAL A 105 7.96 -18.91 11.70
N VAL A 106 7.70 -17.76 12.33
CA VAL A 106 8.15 -17.48 13.70
C VAL A 106 7.22 -18.06 14.76
N LYS A 107 5.90 -17.99 14.52
CA LYS A 107 4.85 -18.36 15.50
C LYS A 107 4.06 -19.62 15.12
N GLY A 108 4.21 -20.13 13.90
CA GLY A 108 3.38 -21.17 13.35
C GLY A 108 2.01 -20.67 12.86
N PHE A 109 1.09 -21.60 12.60
CA PHE A 109 -0.25 -21.25 12.17
C PHE A 109 -1.03 -20.58 13.32
N GLY A 110 -1.50 -19.36 13.09
CA GLY A 110 -2.35 -18.63 14.02
C GLY A 110 -3.21 -17.64 13.25
N TRP A 111 -4.55 -17.88 13.23
CA TRP A 111 -5.46 -17.01 12.49
C TRP A 111 -5.84 -15.79 13.30
N THR A 112 -6.39 -15.98 14.50
CA THR A 112 -7.02 -14.94 15.32
C THR A 112 -6.04 -13.86 15.79
N TRP A 113 -6.37 -12.60 15.53
CA TRP A 113 -5.53 -11.44 15.84
C TRP A 113 -5.22 -11.27 17.34
N ASN A 114 -6.16 -11.58 18.21
CA ASN A 114 -6.01 -11.45 19.68
C ASN A 114 -4.96 -12.37 20.26
N THR A 115 -4.60 -13.44 19.56
CA THR A 115 -3.50 -14.34 19.91
C THR A 115 -2.22 -14.06 19.12
N GLY A 116 -2.19 -12.92 18.40
CA GLY A 116 -1.07 -12.53 17.55
C GLY A 116 -1.02 -13.24 16.20
N GLY A 117 -2.18 -13.72 15.72
CA GLY A 117 -2.33 -14.32 14.39
C GLY A 117 -2.33 -13.29 13.25
N TYR A 118 -2.39 -13.80 12.04
CA TYR A 118 -2.23 -12.99 10.82
C TYR A 118 -3.55 -12.59 10.13
N GLU A 119 -4.70 -12.76 10.79
CA GLU A 119 -6.00 -12.30 10.28
C GLU A 119 -5.98 -10.83 9.87
N TYR A 120 -5.45 -9.96 10.74
CA TYR A 120 -5.37 -8.54 10.49
C TYR A 120 -4.47 -8.16 9.29
N PRO A 121 -3.23 -8.62 9.17
CA PRO A 121 -2.42 -8.35 7.99
C PRO A 121 -3.00 -8.95 6.70
N VAL A 122 -3.73 -10.06 6.76
CA VAL A 122 -4.45 -10.60 5.59
C VAL A 122 -5.59 -9.68 5.17
N PHE A 123 -6.45 -9.27 6.11
CA PHE A 123 -7.52 -8.32 5.83
C PHE A 123 -6.99 -7.01 5.23
N TRP A 124 -5.92 -6.49 5.81
CA TRP A 124 -5.29 -5.27 5.33
C TRP A 124 -4.65 -5.43 3.94
N ALA A 125 -4.04 -6.58 3.65
CA ALA A 125 -3.53 -6.88 2.31
C ALA A 125 -4.65 -6.92 1.26
N ILE A 126 -5.79 -7.54 1.57
CA ILE A 126 -6.96 -7.57 0.69
C ILE A 126 -7.51 -6.15 0.47
N THR A 127 -7.61 -5.34 1.51
CA THR A 127 -8.06 -3.95 1.41
C THR A 127 -7.09 -3.11 0.55
N SER A 128 -5.78 -3.28 0.75
CA SER A 128 -4.76 -2.61 -0.07
C SER A 128 -4.81 -3.07 -1.53
N LEU A 129 -5.11 -4.34 -1.79
CA LEU A 129 -5.32 -4.86 -3.14
C LEU A 129 -6.56 -4.24 -3.81
N ALA A 130 -7.66 -4.06 -3.08
CA ALA A 130 -8.83 -3.36 -3.58
C ALA A 130 -8.50 -1.90 -3.96
N VAL A 131 -7.71 -1.20 -3.13
CA VAL A 131 -7.20 0.13 -3.44
C VAL A 131 -6.35 0.12 -4.72
N ALA A 132 -5.46 -0.86 -4.88
CA ALA A 132 -4.63 -0.99 -6.08
C ALA A 132 -5.49 -1.19 -7.34
N ILE A 133 -6.48 -2.08 -7.28
CA ILE A 133 -7.38 -2.38 -8.40
C ILE A 133 -8.16 -1.13 -8.83
N GLU A 134 -8.75 -0.40 -7.88
CA GLU A 134 -9.51 0.81 -8.22
C GLU A 134 -8.62 1.94 -8.76
N ALA A 135 -7.42 2.13 -8.21
CA ALA A 135 -6.47 3.08 -8.74
C ALA A 135 -6.01 2.71 -10.16
N TRP A 136 -5.85 1.40 -10.44
CA TRP A 136 -5.52 0.91 -11.78
C TRP A 136 -6.66 1.13 -12.79
N LYS A 137 -7.89 0.82 -12.40
CA LYS A 137 -9.07 1.08 -13.23
C LYS A 137 -9.22 2.57 -13.55
N ALA A 138 -9.01 3.45 -12.57
CA ALA A 138 -9.06 4.90 -12.79
C ALA A 138 -8.00 5.33 -13.82
N HIS A 139 -6.76 4.85 -13.69
CA HIS A 139 -5.71 5.12 -14.65
C HIS A 139 -6.06 4.65 -16.07
N LEU A 140 -6.59 3.45 -16.22
CA LEU A 140 -6.98 2.89 -17.51
C LEU A 140 -8.13 3.66 -18.16
N ARG A 141 -9.08 4.19 -17.37
CA ARG A 141 -10.17 5.05 -17.88
C ARG A 141 -9.63 6.35 -18.46
N LEU A 142 -8.66 6.96 -17.80
CA LEU A 142 -8.03 8.21 -18.25
C LEU A 142 -7.16 8.03 -19.50
N THR A 143 -6.59 6.83 -19.70
CA THR A 143 -5.71 6.53 -20.83
C THR A 143 -6.44 5.95 -22.05
N ARG A 144 -7.73 5.57 -21.92
CA ARG A 144 -8.52 5.14 -23.08
C ARG A 144 -8.86 6.34 -23.95
N PRO A 145 -8.56 6.32 -25.27
CA PRO A 145 -9.06 7.33 -26.18
C PRO A 145 -10.59 7.35 -26.10
N SER A 146 -11.19 8.54 -25.98
CA SER A 146 -12.64 8.68 -26.14
C SER A 146 -12.99 8.21 -27.56
N LEU A 147 -13.63 7.06 -27.67
CA LEU A 147 -14.27 6.61 -28.91
C LEU A 147 -15.55 7.43 -29.13
N GLU A 148 -15.40 8.75 -29.20
CA GLU A 148 -16.50 9.59 -29.63
C GLU A 148 -16.63 9.45 -31.14
N PRO A 149 -17.77 8.97 -31.67
CA PRO A 149 -17.95 8.82 -33.10
C PRO A 149 -17.88 10.21 -33.74
N LYS A 150 -16.85 10.45 -34.56
CA LYS A 150 -16.65 11.70 -35.33
C LYS A 150 -17.83 12.09 -36.24
N HIS A 151 -18.83 11.23 -36.34
CA HIS A 151 -19.99 11.41 -37.23
C HIS A 151 -21.08 12.32 -36.70
N LEU A 152 -21.07 12.72 -35.41
CA LEU A 152 -22.12 13.58 -34.86
C LEU A 152 -21.80 15.10 -35.00
N LYS A 153 -20.58 15.49 -35.34
CA LYS A 153 -20.20 16.89 -35.50
C LYS A 153 -20.55 17.51 -36.88
N VAL A 154 -20.88 16.69 -37.87
CA VAL A 154 -21.21 17.17 -39.24
C VAL A 154 -22.70 17.53 -39.39
N ALA A 155 -23.58 16.99 -38.55
CA ALA A 155 -25.01 17.23 -38.63
C ALA A 155 -25.53 18.51 -37.93
N ALA A 156 -24.67 19.21 -37.19
CA ALA A 156 -25.04 20.44 -36.44
C ALA A 156 -24.56 21.73 -37.12
N SER A 157 -23.97 21.65 -38.31
CA SER A 157 -23.46 22.82 -39.07
C SER A 157 -24.10 22.97 -40.46
N SER A 158 -25.26 22.32 -40.69
CA SER A 158 -26.07 22.52 -41.90
C SER A 158 -27.39 23.20 -41.61
#